data_5a3eb58194fe9dc0bd232a7fa4ca1d6e
#
_entry.id   5a3eb58194fe9dc0bd232a7fa4ca1d6e
#
_cell.length_a   1.000
_cell.length_b   1.000
_cell.length_c   1.000
_cell.angle_alpha   90.00
_cell.angle_beta   90.00
_cell.angle_gamma   90.00
#
_symmetry.space_group_name_H-M   'P 1'
#
loop_
_entity.id
_entity.type
_entity.pdbx_description
1 polymer ?
#
loop_
_entity_poly.entity_id
_entity_poly.type
_entity_poly.pdbx_seq_one_letter_code
_entity_poly.pdbx_strand_id
1 'polypeptide(L)'
;LMYEDKKRFYSKHPEVKRRESVENEANIAVGTTKDGVPHYRNLGKTDRIFDALAATTLRNYIFMDDLDTNVTKWSASAVDYFGLPGQYIYDTQKVWEKLIHPDDRAIFEQDITEVFAGRKKYHDVEYRMRNKKGEYVVCTCRGFITKKENGDPEFFVGTVINHGVIDGVDPVTNLHNQHEYTKYISIHLRNK
;
A
#
# COMPACT_ATOMS: atom_id res chain seq x y z
N LEU A 1 17.19 -2.92 -0.63
CA LEU A 1 17.27 -1.61 -1.30
C LEU A 1 16.24 -0.65 -0.73
N MET A 2 14.95 -0.92 -0.78
CA MET A 2 13.88 -0.07 -0.25
C MET A 2 13.98 0.18 1.26
N TYR A 3 14.40 -0.82 2.05
CA TYR A 3 14.65 -0.68 3.48
C TYR A 3 15.82 0.28 3.76
N GLU A 4 16.90 0.20 2.98
CA GLU A 4 18.05 1.10 3.09
C GLU A 4 17.73 2.51 2.59
N ASP A 5 16.83 2.66 1.60
CA ASP A 5 16.40 3.96 1.10
C ASP A 5 15.41 4.65 2.05
N LYS A 6 14.46 3.92 2.66
CA LYS A 6 13.68 4.40 3.81
C LYS A 6 14.60 4.78 4.97
N LYS A 7 15.56 3.92 5.31
CA LYS A 7 16.55 4.17 6.37
C LYS A 7 17.42 5.39 6.05
N ARG A 8 17.78 5.57 4.77
CA ARG A 8 18.54 6.74 4.28
C ARG A 8 17.67 8.01 4.28
N PHE A 9 16.38 7.91 3.94
CA PHE A 9 15.42 8.98 4.09
C PHE A 9 15.31 9.40 5.55
N TYR A 10 15.03 8.49 6.47
CA TYR A 10 14.97 8.75 7.90
C TYR A 10 16.31 9.20 8.51
N SER A 11 17.45 8.83 7.92
CA SER A 11 18.75 9.34 8.35
C SER A 11 19.03 10.78 7.92
N LYS A 12 18.45 11.21 6.80
CA LYS A 12 18.52 12.60 6.31
C LYS A 12 17.49 13.51 6.98
N HIS A 13 16.44 12.92 7.57
CA HIS A 13 15.38 13.61 8.29
C HIS A 13 15.33 13.09 9.73
N PRO A 14 16.35 13.43 10.57
CA PRO A 14 16.43 12.94 11.94
C PRO A 14 15.25 13.38 12.81
N GLU A 15 14.56 14.45 12.45
CA GLU A 15 13.32 14.92 13.06
C GLU A 15 12.12 13.97 12.77
N VAL A 16 12.18 13.24 11.66
CA VAL A 16 11.23 12.16 11.29
C VAL A 16 11.67 10.83 11.91
N LYS A 17 12.86 10.80 12.55
CA LYS A 17 13.24 9.65 13.36
C LYS A 17 12.18 9.43 14.40
N ARG A 18 11.54 8.22 14.25
CA ARG A 18 10.83 7.53 15.29
C ARG A 18 10.85 8.36 16.59
N ARG A 19 9.81 9.08 16.86
CA ARG A 19 9.49 9.44 18.22
C ARG A 19 9.31 8.09 18.92
N GLU A 20 10.40 7.63 19.51
CA GLU A 20 10.30 6.58 20.52
C GLU A 20 9.23 7.08 21.44
N SER A 21 8.10 6.37 21.43
CA SER A 21 6.99 6.51 22.40
C SER A 21 6.97 7.86 23.12
N VAL A 22 6.77 8.93 22.39
CA VAL A 22 6.16 10.08 23.02
C VAL A 22 4.73 9.64 23.20
N GLU A 23 4.36 9.43 24.44
CA GLU A 23 3.00 9.28 24.93
C GLU A 23 2.15 10.48 24.47
N ASN A 24 1.88 10.52 23.20
CA ASN A 24 0.87 11.37 22.64
C ASN A 24 -0.40 10.57 22.78
N GLU A 25 -1.34 11.03 23.59
CA GLU A 25 -2.63 10.40 23.87
C GLU A 25 -3.41 9.95 22.62
N ALA A 26 -3.01 10.43 21.44
CA ALA A 26 -3.56 10.05 20.15
C ALA A 26 -2.98 8.74 19.56
N ASN A 27 -1.81 8.26 20.00
CA ASN A 27 -1.07 7.13 19.45
C ASN A 27 -0.73 6.05 20.47
N ILE A 28 -1.58 5.83 21.45
CA ILE A 28 -1.38 4.77 22.45
C ILE A 28 -1.57 3.43 21.75
N ALA A 29 -0.54 2.60 21.77
CA ALA A 29 -0.65 1.19 21.39
C ALA A 29 -1.69 0.54 22.31
N VAL A 30 -2.77 0.03 21.75
CA VAL A 30 -3.90 -0.54 22.50
C VAL A 30 -3.69 -2.03 22.78
N GLY A 31 -2.61 -2.58 22.28
CA GLY A 31 -2.25 -3.99 22.39
C GLY A 31 -1.43 -4.45 21.20
N THR A 32 -1.12 -5.72 21.19
CA THR A 32 -0.51 -6.40 20.06
C THR A 32 -1.51 -7.36 19.44
N THR A 33 -1.45 -7.51 18.13
CA THR A 33 -2.17 -8.59 17.44
C THR A 33 -1.62 -9.95 17.89
N LYS A 34 -2.28 -11.06 17.55
CA LYS A 34 -1.81 -12.41 17.84
C LYS A 34 -0.38 -12.67 17.33
N ASP A 35 0.07 -11.91 16.35
CA ASP A 35 1.39 -12.01 15.73
C ASP A 35 2.40 -10.98 16.30
N GLY A 36 2.08 -10.37 17.44
CA GLY A 36 2.98 -9.43 18.13
C GLY A 36 3.09 -8.04 17.49
N VAL A 37 2.22 -7.71 16.54
CA VAL A 37 2.22 -6.39 15.89
C VAL A 37 1.50 -5.37 16.78
N PRO A 38 2.08 -4.19 17.07
CA PRO A 38 1.42 -3.16 17.85
C PRO A 38 0.12 -2.69 17.20
N HIS A 39 -0.96 -2.66 17.97
CA HIS A 39 -2.25 -2.15 17.54
C HIS A 39 -2.40 -0.70 18.05
N TYR A 40 -2.48 0.24 17.12
CA TYR A 40 -2.63 1.66 17.47
C TYR A 40 -4.10 2.07 17.46
N ARG A 41 -4.46 2.89 18.42
CA ARG A 41 -5.81 3.43 18.54
C ARG A 41 -5.86 4.78 17.84
N ASN A 42 -6.79 4.84 16.84
CA ASN A 42 -7.46 6.05 16.42
C ASN A 42 -6.58 7.29 16.17
N LEU A 43 -6.26 7.53 14.93
CA LEU A 43 -5.70 8.80 14.45
C LEU A 43 -6.72 9.96 14.44
N GLY A 44 -7.77 9.88 15.25
CA GLY A 44 -8.78 10.93 15.45
C GLY A 44 -9.56 11.24 14.16
N LYS A 45 -9.48 12.50 13.72
CA LYS A 45 -10.23 12.99 12.56
C LYS A 45 -9.81 12.30 11.26
N THR A 46 -8.51 12.08 11.07
CA THR A 46 -7.94 11.45 9.88
C THR A 46 -8.44 10.02 9.71
N ASP A 47 -8.55 9.29 10.79
CA ASP A 47 -9.06 7.93 10.81
C ASP A 47 -10.51 7.82 10.36
N ARG A 48 -11.36 8.75 10.84
CA ARG A 48 -12.76 8.80 10.43
C ARG A 48 -12.93 9.15 8.94
N ILE A 49 -12.10 10.04 8.41
CA ILE A 49 -12.09 10.39 6.99
C ILE A 49 -11.66 9.17 6.17
N PHE A 50 -10.58 8.49 6.61
CA PHE A 50 -10.11 7.27 5.95
C PHE A 50 -11.22 6.21 5.90
N ASP A 51 -11.89 5.93 7.02
CA ASP A 51 -12.95 4.92 7.10
C ASP A 51 -14.14 5.27 6.22
N ALA A 52 -14.52 6.55 6.14
CA ALA A 52 -15.57 7.02 5.27
C ALA A 52 -15.22 6.82 3.79
N LEU A 53 -13.98 7.14 3.38
CA LEU A 53 -13.49 6.89 2.03
C LEU A 53 -13.42 5.39 1.73
N ALA A 54 -12.92 4.58 2.65
CA ALA A 54 -12.86 3.13 2.51
C ALA A 54 -14.24 2.51 2.30
N ALA A 55 -15.26 2.99 3.03
CA ALA A 55 -16.64 2.51 2.92
C ALA A 55 -17.29 2.85 1.57
N THR A 56 -16.84 3.91 0.90
CA THR A 56 -17.37 4.30 -0.41
C THR A 56 -16.64 3.67 -1.59
N THR A 57 -15.52 3.01 -1.33
CA THR A 57 -14.64 2.47 -2.36
C THR A 57 -14.99 1.01 -2.64
N LEU A 58 -15.67 0.75 -3.76
CA LEU A 58 -15.95 -0.59 -4.23
C LEU A 58 -14.78 -1.09 -5.09
N ARG A 59 -14.26 -2.29 -4.79
CA ARG A 59 -13.18 -2.98 -5.53
C ARG A 59 -11.79 -2.37 -5.42
N ASN A 60 -11.62 -1.25 -4.77
CA ASN A 60 -10.31 -0.66 -4.49
C ASN A 60 -9.99 -0.80 -3.01
N TYR A 61 -8.74 -1.06 -2.71
CA TYR A 61 -8.24 -1.11 -1.34
C TYR A 61 -7.48 0.16 -1.08
N ILE A 62 -7.78 0.85 0.01
CA ILE A 62 -7.08 2.08 0.34
C ILE A 62 -6.12 1.88 1.50
N PHE A 63 -5.05 2.63 1.47
CA PHE A 63 -4.05 2.66 2.53
C PHE A 63 -3.62 4.09 2.84
N MET A 64 -3.14 4.28 4.05
CA MET A 64 -2.54 5.50 4.54
C MET A 64 -1.38 5.13 5.45
N ASP A 65 -0.17 5.41 5.01
CA ASP A 65 1.07 5.20 5.75
C ASP A 65 1.46 6.51 6.43
N ASP A 66 1.43 6.54 7.74
CA ASP A 66 1.94 7.64 8.55
C ASP A 66 3.45 7.55 8.61
N LEU A 67 4.12 8.49 7.94
CA LEU A 67 5.58 8.47 7.80
C LEU A 67 6.31 8.87 9.09
N ASP A 68 5.64 9.50 10.04
CA ASP A 68 6.22 9.82 11.34
C ASP A 68 6.26 8.58 12.25
N THR A 69 5.21 7.77 12.22
CA THR A 69 5.07 6.60 13.10
C THR A 69 5.46 5.28 12.43
N ASN A 70 5.61 5.29 11.10
CA ASN A 70 5.80 4.09 10.28
C ASN A 70 4.66 3.06 10.45
N VAL A 71 3.44 3.55 10.66
CA VAL A 71 2.23 2.74 10.76
C VAL A 71 1.34 2.99 9.57
N THR A 72 1.01 1.93 8.86
CA THR A 72 0.07 1.99 7.75
C THR A 72 -1.32 1.54 8.20
N LYS A 73 -2.33 2.35 7.94
CA LYS A 73 -3.72 1.94 8.03
C LYS A 73 -4.19 1.40 6.69
N TRP A 74 -4.81 0.22 6.71
CA TRP A 74 -5.43 -0.44 5.57
C TRP A 74 -6.95 -0.50 5.71
N SER A 75 -7.66 -0.44 4.59
CA SER A 75 -9.10 -0.71 4.59
C SER A 75 -9.39 -2.14 5.06
N ALA A 76 -10.52 -2.34 5.74
CA ALA A 76 -10.93 -3.67 6.22
C ALA A 76 -11.04 -4.67 5.06
N SER A 77 -11.49 -4.21 3.88
CA SER A 77 -11.54 -5.01 2.66
C SER A 77 -10.17 -5.50 2.19
N ALA A 78 -9.11 -4.68 2.33
CA ALA A 78 -7.73 -5.09 2.02
C ALA A 78 -7.26 -6.19 2.98
N VAL A 79 -7.51 -5.99 4.28
CA VAL A 79 -7.18 -6.98 5.32
C VAL A 79 -7.81 -8.32 5.00
N ASP A 80 -9.10 -8.31 4.69
CA ASP A 80 -9.81 -9.55 4.38
C ASP A 80 -9.33 -10.21 3.09
N TYR A 81 -9.09 -9.45 2.04
CA TYR A 81 -8.73 -9.99 0.73
C TYR A 81 -7.30 -10.51 0.66
N PHE A 82 -6.34 -9.73 1.15
CA PHE A 82 -4.91 -10.09 1.11
C PHE A 82 -4.44 -10.89 2.33
N GLY A 83 -5.30 -11.07 3.34
CA GLY A 83 -4.93 -11.76 4.57
C GLY A 83 -3.90 -10.99 5.38
N LEU A 84 -4.04 -9.66 5.44
CA LEU A 84 -3.16 -8.82 6.23
C LEU A 84 -3.36 -9.06 7.72
N PRO A 85 -2.33 -8.84 8.57
CA PRO A 85 -2.42 -9.13 10.01
C PRO A 85 -3.41 -8.23 10.77
N GLY A 86 -3.81 -7.09 10.18
CA GLY A 86 -4.77 -6.16 10.76
C GLY A 86 -4.87 -4.88 9.93
N GLN A 87 -5.74 -3.97 10.35
CA GLN A 87 -5.90 -2.68 9.67
C GLN A 87 -4.71 -1.73 9.92
N TYR A 88 -4.06 -1.84 11.08
CA TYR A 88 -2.89 -1.03 11.43
C TYR A 88 -1.66 -1.93 11.45
N ILE A 89 -0.70 -1.64 10.60
CA ILE A 89 0.49 -2.46 10.44
C ILE A 89 1.73 -1.57 10.62
N TYR A 90 2.55 -1.88 11.61
CA TYR A 90 3.87 -1.28 11.75
C TYR A 90 4.83 -1.89 10.72
N ASP A 91 5.61 -1.04 10.05
CA ASP A 91 6.56 -1.48 9.02
C ASP A 91 5.89 -2.37 7.95
N THR A 92 4.80 -1.84 7.38
CA THR A 92 3.95 -2.54 6.40
C THR A 92 4.75 -3.07 5.20
N GLN A 93 5.89 -2.43 4.90
CA GLN A 93 6.78 -2.84 3.82
C GLN A 93 7.16 -4.32 3.91
N LYS A 94 7.53 -4.79 5.10
CA LYS A 94 7.92 -6.20 5.32
C LYS A 94 6.78 -7.18 5.05
N VAL A 95 5.54 -6.74 5.29
CA VAL A 95 4.34 -7.54 5.00
C VAL A 95 4.07 -7.52 3.50
N TRP A 96 4.15 -6.32 2.89
CA TRP A 96 3.83 -6.10 1.50
C TRP A 96 4.79 -6.81 0.54
N GLU A 97 6.10 -6.73 0.80
CA GLU A 97 7.13 -7.43 0.02
C GLU A 97 6.91 -8.94 -0.07
N LYS A 98 6.34 -9.56 0.99
CA LYS A 98 6.03 -10.99 1.00
C LYS A 98 4.84 -11.34 0.10
N LEU A 99 3.97 -10.38 -0.17
CA LEU A 99 2.79 -10.55 -1.01
C LEU A 99 3.09 -10.28 -2.49
N ILE A 100 4.04 -9.39 -2.80
CA ILE A 100 4.43 -9.09 -4.18
C ILE A 100 5.13 -10.30 -4.81
N HIS A 101 4.76 -10.60 -6.06
CA HIS A 101 5.43 -11.65 -6.83
C HIS A 101 6.95 -11.35 -6.93
N PRO A 102 7.83 -12.34 -6.76
CA PRO A 102 9.28 -12.12 -6.76
C PRO A 102 9.80 -11.34 -7.97
N ASP A 103 9.30 -11.63 -9.17
CA ASP A 103 9.74 -10.97 -10.40
C ASP A 103 9.33 -9.48 -10.46
N ASP A 104 8.27 -9.08 -9.73
CA ASP A 104 7.72 -7.73 -9.79
C ASP A 104 8.26 -6.82 -8.68
N ARG A 105 9.03 -7.38 -7.73
CA ARG A 105 9.58 -6.61 -6.61
C ARG A 105 10.50 -5.48 -7.04
N ALA A 106 11.35 -5.74 -8.03
CA ALA A 106 12.30 -4.75 -8.51
C ALA A 106 11.62 -3.51 -9.11
N ILE A 107 10.55 -3.69 -9.90
CA ILE A 107 9.81 -2.57 -10.49
C ILE A 107 9.06 -1.78 -9.41
N PHE A 108 8.47 -2.46 -8.43
CA PHE A 108 7.82 -1.82 -7.29
C PHE A 108 8.82 -0.98 -6.46
N GLU A 109 9.97 -1.57 -6.11
CA GLU A 109 11.02 -0.90 -5.33
C GLU A 109 11.59 0.32 -6.05
N GLN A 110 11.83 0.20 -7.35
CA GLN A 110 12.32 1.31 -8.15
C GLN A 110 11.32 2.46 -8.15
N ASP A 111 10.03 2.20 -8.41
CA ASP A 111 9.01 3.23 -8.50
C ASP A 111 8.82 3.96 -7.16
N ILE A 112 8.72 3.21 -6.06
CA ILE A 112 8.56 3.80 -4.73
C ILE A 112 9.78 4.64 -4.33
N THR A 113 11.00 4.19 -4.69
CA THR A 113 12.24 4.92 -4.46
C THR A 113 12.24 6.28 -5.18
N GLU A 114 11.78 6.31 -6.43
CA GLU A 114 11.68 7.55 -7.22
C GLU A 114 10.70 8.55 -6.60
N VAL A 115 9.57 8.06 -6.06
CA VAL A 115 8.57 8.90 -5.39
C VAL A 115 9.11 9.48 -4.09
N PHE A 116 9.73 8.65 -3.23
CA PHE A 116 10.32 9.11 -1.97
C PHE A 116 11.52 10.04 -2.17
N ALA A 117 12.25 9.87 -3.26
CA ALA A 117 13.32 10.78 -3.63
C ALA A 117 12.83 12.11 -4.25
N GLY A 118 11.52 12.28 -4.44
CA GLY A 118 10.91 13.46 -5.06
C GLY A 118 11.14 13.59 -6.56
N ARG A 119 11.69 12.55 -7.21
CA ARG A 119 11.89 12.53 -8.67
C ARG A 119 10.63 12.20 -9.43
N LYS A 120 9.67 11.54 -8.77
CA LYS A 120 8.36 11.18 -9.29
C LYS A 120 7.28 11.70 -8.34
N LYS A 121 6.22 12.30 -8.88
CA LYS A 121 5.16 12.88 -8.06
C LYS A 121 4.20 11.83 -7.51
N TYR A 122 3.92 10.79 -8.29
CA TYR A 122 2.97 9.75 -7.98
C TYR A 122 3.64 8.39 -8.07
N HIS A 123 3.33 7.51 -7.12
CA HIS A 123 3.51 6.08 -7.29
C HIS A 123 2.39 5.58 -8.21
N ASP A 124 2.72 4.93 -9.30
CA ASP A 124 1.75 4.33 -10.21
C ASP A 124 2.41 3.14 -10.89
N VAL A 125 2.18 1.95 -10.34
CA VAL A 125 2.83 0.73 -10.82
C VAL A 125 1.88 -0.45 -10.75
N GLU A 126 1.96 -1.30 -11.77
CA GLU A 126 1.25 -2.57 -11.83
C GLU A 126 2.18 -3.72 -11.43
N TYR A 127 1.69 -4.61 -10.58
CA TYR A 127 2.41 -5.79 -10.11
C TYR A 127 1.44 -6.89 -9.65
N ARG A 128 1.95 -8.10 -9.57
CA ARG A 128 1.21 -9.26 -9.07
C ARG A 128 1.30 -9.34 -7.56
N MET A 129 0.15 -9.52 -6.91
CA MET A 129 0.04 -9.72 -5.47
C MET A 129 -0.64 -11.03 -5.13
N ARG A 130 -0.17 -11.67 -4.08
CA ARG A 130 -0.78 -12.89 -3.55
C ARG A 130 -1.93 -12.53 -2.60
N ASN A 131 -3.13 -13.08 -2.88
CA ASN A 131 -4.28 -12.95 -2.00
C ASN A 131 -4.23 -13.98 -0.84
N LYS A 132 -5.20 -13.94 0.07
CA LYS A 132 -5.26 -14.87 1.23
C LYS A 132 -5.45 -16.33 0.86
N LYS A 133 -5.89 -16.62 -0.38
CA LYS A 133 -6.02 -18.00 -0.89
C LYS A 133 -4.71 -18.53 -1.50
N GLY A 134 -3.68 -17.68 -1.60
CA GLY A 134 -2.42 -18.02 -2.22
C GLY A 134 -2.36 -17.77 -3.73
N GLU A 135 -3.42 -17.24 -4.33
CA GLU A 135 -3.50 -16.93 -5.74
C GLU A 135 -2.86 -15.57 -6.04
N TYR A 136 -2.15 -15.46 -7.16
CA TYR A 136 -1.65 -14.17 -7.64
C TYR A 136 -2.72 -13.43 -8.42
N VAL A 137 -2.96 -12.18 -8.04
CA VAL A 137 -3.85 -11.24 -8.72
C VAL A 137 -3.04 -10.06 -9.24
N VAL A 138 -3.44 -9.52 -10.39
CA VAL A 138 -2.84 -8.29 -10.93
C VAL A 138 -3.43 -7.09 -10.21
N CYS A 139 -2.57 -6.24 -9.70
CA CYS A 139 -2.95 -5.02 -9.00
C CYS A 139 -2.22 -3.81 -9.57
N THR A 140 -2.90 -2.67 -9.66
CA THR A 140 -2.25 -1.36 -9.84
C THR A 140 -2.27 -0.63 -8.51
N CYS A 141 -1.09 -0.27 -8.01
CA CYS A 141 -0.96 0.59 -6.84
C CYS A 141 -0.74 2.04 -7.29
N ARG A 142 -1.56 2.94 -6.76
CA ARG A 142 -1.41 4.38 -6.96
C ARG A 142 -1.30 5.07 -5.63
N GLY A 143 -0.25 5.88 -5.47
CA GLY A 143 0.00 6.57 -4.21
C GLY A 143 0.60 7.97 -4.39
N PHE A 144 0.45 8.76 -3.35
CA PHE A 144 0.91 10.14 -3.30
C PHE A 144 1.41 10.47 -1.89
N ILE A 145 2.49 11.25 -1.79
CA ILE A 145 3.02 11.73 -0.52
C ILE A 145 2.44 13.11 -0.22
N THR A 146 1.69 13.23 0.87
CA THR A 146 1.28 14.52 1.42
C THR A 146 2.44 15.18 2.14
N LYS A 147 2.37 16.49 2.30
CA LYS A 147 3.41 17.27 2.98
C LYS A 147 2.81 18.09 4.10
N LYS A 148 3.57 18.25 5.16
CA LYS A 148 3.32 19.20 6.25
C LYS A 148 3.48 20.64 5.75
N GLU A 149 3.08 21.61 6.55
CA GLU A 149 3.24 23.04 6.23
C GLU A 149 4.70 23.44 6.01
N ASN A 150 5.63 22.79 6.71
CA ASN A 150 7.07 23.00 6.56
C ASN A 150 7.68 22.32 5.32
N GLY A 151 6.87 21.59 4.54
CA GLY A 151 7.30 20.88 3.33
C GLY A 151 7.76 19.43 3.54
N ASP A 152 7.88 18.96 4.78
CA ASP A 152 8.28 17.58 5.07
C ASP A 152 7.18 16.59 4.68
N PRO A 153 7.53 15.36 4.26
CA PRO A 153 6.57 14.30 4.05
C PRO A 153 5.78 13.99 5.32
N GLU A 154 4.47 13.72 5.15
CA GLU A 154 3.56 13.44 6.26
C GLU A 154 2.94 12.05 6.11
N PHE A 155 2.16 11.85 5.06
CA PHE A 155 1.54 10.57 4.76
C PHE A 155 1.86 10.11 3.36
N PHE A 156 2.03 8.81 3.18
CA PHE A 156 1.93 8.18 1.88
C PHE A 156 0.56 7.51 1.78
N VAL A 157 -0.31 8.07 0.95
CA VAL A 157 -1.71 7.63 0.81
C VAL A 157 -1.97 7.10 -0.59
N GLY A 158 -2.82 6.09 -0.69
CA GLY A 158 -3.09 5.54 -2.02
C GLY A 158 -4.15 4.48 -2.06
N THR A 159 -4.27 3.92 -3.25
CA THR A 159 -5.22 2.84 -3.57
C THR A 159 -4.51 1.69 -4.25
N VAL A 160 -4.99 0.49 -4.00
CA VAL A 160 -4.65 -0.71 -4.75
C VAL A 160 -5.90 -1.16 -5.50
N ILE A 161 -5.82 -1.16 -6.82
CA ILE A 161 -6.90 -1.60 -7.72
C ILE A 161 -6.61 -3.04 -8.09
N ASN A 162 -7.56 -3.92 -7.84
CA ASN A 162 -7.43 -5.34 -8.16
C ASN A 162 -8.10 -5.62 -9.51
N HIS A 163 -7.33 -6.15 -10.45
CA HIS A 163 -7.77 -6.49 -11.80
C HIS A 163 -8.18 -7.97 -11.95
N GLY A 164 -8.05 -8.75 -10.89
CA GLY A 164 -8.41 -10.16 -10.86
C GLY A 164 -7.22 -11.12 -10.97
N VAL A 165 -7.54 -12.40 -11.04
CA VAL A 165 -6.55 -13.49 -11.10
C VAL A 165 -5.86 -13.48 -12.46
N ILE A 166 -4.58 -13.90 -12.50
CA ILE A 166 -3.77 -13.93 -13.74
C ILE A 166 -4.38 -14.80 -14.84
N ASP A 167 -5.13 -15.81 -14.48
CA ASP A 167 -5.80 -16.71 -15.46
C ASP A 167 -6.93 -16.04 -16.25
N GLY A 168 -7.07 -14.75 -16.07
CA GLY A 168 -7.72 -13.85 -17.03
C GLY A 168 -9.22 -13.99 -17.19
N VAL A 169 -9.87 -14.90 -16.49
CA VAL A 169 -11.31 -15.14 -16.67
C VAL A 169 -12.07 -14.71 -15.42
N ASP A 170 -13.06 -13.87 -15.60
CA ASP A 170 -14.03 -13.51 -14.56
C ASP A 170 -14.87 -14.74 -14.20
N PRO A 171 -14.85 -15.20 -12.94
CA PRO A 171 -15.48 -16.46 -12.54
C PRO A 171 -17.01 -16.41 -12.61
N VAL A 172 -17.61 -15.25 -12.76
CA VAL A 172 -19.07 -15.07 -12.85
C VAL A 172 -19.52 -15.06 -14.31
N THR A 173 -18.78 -14.36 -15.17
CA THR A 173 -19.18 -14.17 -16.57
C THR A 173 -18.45 -15.09 -17.54
N ASN A 174 -17.38 -15.78 -17.10
CA ASN A 174 -16.47 -16.60 -17.89
C ASN A 174 -15.84 -15.83 -19.08
N LEU A 175 -15.78 -14.51 -18.99
CA LEU A 175 -15.14 -13.63 -19.97
C LEU A 175 -13.75 -13.26 -19.48
N HIS A 176 -12.86 -12.93 -20.43
CA HIS A 176 -11.56 -12.35 -20.07
C HIS A 176 -11.75 -11.07 -19.27
N ASN A 177 -10.97 -10.92 -18.19
CA ASN A 177 -11.00 -9.70 -17.40
C ASN A 177 -10.45 -8.51 -18.22
N GLN A 178 -10.75 -7.29 -17.78
CA GLN A 178 -10.35 -6.08 -18.48
C GLN A 178 -8.83 -6.00 -18.72
N HIS A 179 -8.03 -6.53 -17.82
CA HIS A 179 -6.57 -6.53 -17.94
C HIS A 179 -6.11 -7.40 -19.13
N GLU A 180 -6.57 -8.64 -19.22
CA GLU A 180 -6.25 -9.55 -20.33
C GLU A 180 -6.78 -9.02 -21.66
N TYR A 181 -7.98 -8.43 -21.64
CA TYR A 181 -8.54 -7.79 -22.83
C TYR A 181 -7.66 -6.63 -23.31
N THR A 182 -7.24 -5.74 -22.41
CA THR A 182 -6.37 -4.60 -22.73
C THR A 182 -5.00 -5.08 -23.25
N LYS A 183 -4.44 -6.09 -22.65
CA LYS A 183 -3.19 -6.72 -23.07
C LYS A 183 -3.31 -7.32 -24.48
N TYR A 184 -4.39 -8.07 -24.72
CA TYR A 184 -4.68 -8.63 -26.03
C TYR A 184 -4.78 -7.56 -27.11
N ILE A 185 -5.55 -6.50 -26.88
CA ILE A 185 -5.70 -5.36 -27.78
C ILE A 185 -4.35 -4.67 -28.03
N SER A 186 -3.56 -4.42 -26.99
CA SER A 186 -2.27 -3.76 -27.10
C SER A 186 -1.28 -4.55 -27.98
N ILE A 187 -1.29 -5.87 -27.89
CA ILE A 187 -0.45 -6.75 -28.70
C ILE A 187 -0.90 -6.71 -30.17
N HIS A 188 -2.21 -6.76 -30.42
CA HIS A 188 -2.74 -6.81 -31.78
C HIS A 188 -2.69 -5.46 -32.51
N LEU A 189 -2.74 -4.33 -31.77
CA LEU A 189 -2.57 -3.00 -32.36
C LEU A 189 -1.12 -2.65 -32.68
N ARG A 190 -0.14 -3.25 -32.01
CA ARG A 190 1.29 -3.05 -32.29
C ARG A 190 1.80 -3.82 -33.51
N ASN A 191 1.05 -4.80 -33.93
CA ASN A 191 1.43 -5.67 -35.07
C ASN A 191 0.74 -5.32 -36.40
N LYS A 192 0.13 -4.13 -36.46
CA LYS A 192 -0.35 -3.49 -37.69
C LYS A 192 0.43 -2.21 -37.97
#